data_2a443dcd2db54f403dc69fe0bb6bdc4b
#
_entry.id   2a443dcd2db54f403dc69fe0bb6bdc4b
#
_cell.length_a   1.000
_cell.length_b   1.000
_cell.length_c   1.000
_cell.angle_alpha   90.00
_cell.angle_beta   90.00
_cell.angle_gamma   90.00
#
_symmetry.space_group_name_H-M   'P 1'
#
loop_
_entity.id
_entity.type
_entity.pdbx_description
1 polymer ?
#
loop_
_entity_poly.entity_id
_entity_poly.type
_entity_poly.pdbx_seq_one_letter_code
_entity_poly.pdbx_strand_id
1 'polypeptide(L)'
;MNQASIPSRRLLIGITGASGSIYAERLIQQCIKTFPRIYIVATDAAVKVAEHELSRPSGDAVDGFSLRQAFAGDVKPEYRDIIRLLKNDDLFAPVASGSSAPTDMVVVPCSMGSLARIAQGQSTNLLERAADVVLKQRRRLVMVPRETPLNSIHLRNMLTLSDMGVAMVPAMPAFYQYPKSVDDMIDFVVGRILELIDVDHELYRPWNARLR
;
A
#
# COMPACT_ATOMS: atom_id res chain seq x y z
N MET A 1 -2.22 -35.66 -13.64
CA MET A 1 -1.63 -34.35 -13.86
C MET A 1 -2.25 -33.41 -12.83
N ASN A 2 -1.51 -33.11 -11.73
CA ASN A 2 -1.97 -32.14 -10.73
C ASN A 2 -1.94 -30.75 -11.38
N GLN A 3 -3.12 -30.18 -11.62
CA GLN A 3 -3.20 -28.73 -11.85
C GLN A 3 -2.69 -28.06 -10.57
N ALA A 4 -1.47 -27.53 -10.62
CA ALA A 4 -0.98 -26.63 -9.60
C ALA A 4 -2.00 -25.47 -9.55
N SER A 5 -2.82 -25.42 -8.51
CA SER A 5 -3.76 -24.34 -8.27
C SER A 5 -2.93 -23.05 -8.25
N ILE A 6 -3.25 -22.12 -9.16
CA ILE A 6 -2.70 -20.75 -9.12
C ILE A 6 -2.90 -20.27 -7.69
N PRO A 7 -1.82 -19.90 -6.98
CA PRO A 7 -1.99 -19.44 -5.59
C PRO A 7 -2.97 -18.26 -5.61
N SER A 8 -4.03 -18.36 -4.81
CA SER A 8 -5.03 -17.30 -4.72
C SER A 8 -4.32 -15.98 -4.42
N ARG A 9 -4.56 -14.92 -5.20
CA ARG A 9 -3.90 -13.62 -5.04
C ARG A 9 -4.08 -13.09 -3.62
N ARG A 10 -3.02 -12.59 -3.04
CA ARG A 10 -3.02 -12.00 -1.69
C ARG A 10 -2.30 -10.66 -1.75
N LEU A 11 -2.97 -9.63 -1.28
CA LEU A 11 -2.42 -8.28 -1.21
C LEU A 11 -1.97 -7.97 0.21
N LEU A 12 -0.80 -7.37 0.34
CA LEU A 12 -0.38 -6.69 1.58
C LEU A 12 -0.32 -5.19 1.34
N ILE A 13 -1.01 -4.43 2.17
CA ILE A 13 -0.93 -2.98 2.19
C ILE A 13 -0.15 -2.57 3.44
N GLY A 14 1.03 -2.01 3.22
CA GLY A 14 1.86 -1.40 4.26
C GLY A 14 1.58 0.10 4.34
N ILE A 15 1.35 0.64 5.54
CA ILE A 15 1.01 2.04 5.74
C ILE A 15 2.02 2.65 6.70
N THR A 16 2.63 3.76 6.30
CA THR A 16 3.67 4.43 7.11
C THR A 16 3.28 5.87 7.45
N GLY A 17 4.05 6.52 8.31
CA GLY A 17 3.74 7.84 8.84
C GLY A 17 4.02 9.02 7.88
N ALA A 18 3.87 8.84 6.59
CA ALA A 18 3.82 9.96 5.66
C ALA A 18 2.38 10.48 5.54
N SER A 19 2.20 11.77 5.23
CA SER A 19 0.89 12.33 4.90
C SER A 19 0.34 11.68 3.63
N GLY A 20 -0.98 11.50 3.55
CA GLY A 20 -1.68 10.86 2.44
C GLY A 20 -2.36 9.54 2.83
N SER A 21 -2.80 9.40 4.08
CA SER A 21 -3.57 8.25 4.59
C SER A 21 -4.80 7.95 3.71
N ILE A 22 -5.35 8.97 3.07
CA ILE A 22 -6.48 8.86 2.15
C ILE A 22 -6.20 7.95 0.95
N TYR A 23 -4.95 7.89 0.45
CA TYR A 23 -4.57 6.98 -0.63
C TYR A 23 -4.68 5.51 -0.20
N ALA A 24 -4.28 5.20 1.03
CA ALA A 24 -4.39 3.85 1.58
C ALA A 24 -5.86 3.44 1.73
N GLU A 25 -6.68 4.30 2.28
CA GLU A 25 -8.12 4.09 2.43
C GLU A 25 -8.78 3.83 1.07
N ARG A 26 -8.53 4.71 0.10
CA ARG A 26 -9.09 4.59 -1.25
C ARG A 26 -8.63 3.32 -1.97
N LEU A 27 -7.35 2.94 -1.82
CA LEU A 27 -6.82 1.69 -2.38
C LEU A 27 -7.52 0.47 -1.79
N ILE A 28 -7.71 0.43 -0.46
CA ILE A 28 -8.41 -0.66 0.22
C ILE A 28 -9.83 -0.81 -0.34
N GLN A 29 -10.57 0.29 -0.47
CA GLN A 29 -11.94 0.30 -1.01
C GLN A 29 -12.01 -0.28 -2.43
N GLN A 30 -11.00 -0.06 -3.26
CA GLN A 30 -10.95 -0.61 -4.62
C GLN A 30 -10.57 -2.10 -4.62
N CYS A 31 -9.63 -2.52 -3.77
CA CYS A 31 -9.08 -3.87 -3.77
C CYS A 31 -9.99 -4.93 -3.13
N ILE A 32 -10.92 -4.54 -2.24
CA ILE A 32 -11.76 -5.51 -1.49
C ILE A 32 -12.65 -6.40 -2.37
N LYS A 33 -12.95 -5.98 -3.60
CA LYS A 33 -13.75 -6.75 -4.56
C LYS A 33 -12.92 -7.73 -5.39
N THR A 34 -11.60 -7.53 -5.45
CA THR A 34 -10.71 -8.26 -6.36
C THR A 34 -9.86 -9.29 -5.62
N PHE A 35 -9.40 -8.96 -4.41
CA PHE A 35 -8.52 -9.84 -3.66
C PHE A 35 -9.30 -10.68 -2.65
N PRO A 36 -9.15 -12.03 -2.65
CA PRO A 36 -9.78 -12.88 -1.66
C PRO A 36 -9.15 -12.73 -0.26
N ARG A 37 -7.98 -12.10 -0.16
CA ARG A 37 -7.29 -11.81 1.10
C ARG A 37 -6.47 -10.54 0.99
N ILE A 38 -6.71 -9.59 1.91
CA ILE A 38 -5.95 -8.36 2.07
C ILE A 38 -5.38 -8.32 3.50
N TYR A 39 -4.08 -8.22 3.60
CA TYR A 39 -3.38 -7.95 4.86
C TYR A 39 -3.11 -6.44 4.96
N ILE A 40 -3.25 -5.88 6.14
CA ILE A 40 -2.89 -4.48 6.42
C ILE A 40 -1.90 -4.48 7.58
N VAL A 41 -0.78 -3.80 7.38
CA VAL A 41 0.23 -3.52 8.40
C VAL A 41 0.46 -2.02 8.43
N ALA A 42 0.28 -1.40 9.58
CA ALA A 42 0.53 0.02 9.75
C ALA A 42 1.57 0.27 10.84
N THR A 43 2.40 1.27 10.66
CA THR A 43 3.28 1.78 11.73
C THR A 43 2.46 2.62 12.72
N ASP A 44 2.95 2.77 13.95
CA ASP A 44 2.29 3.64 14.95
C ASP A 44 2.16 5.07 14.46
N ALA A 45 3.16 5.56 13.74
CA ALA A 45 3.12 6.87 13.11
C ALA A 45 2.01 6.97 12.04
N ALA A 46 1.74 5.89 11.30
CA ALA A 46 0.68 5.87 10.29
C ALA A 46 -0.70 6.03 10.92
N VAL A 47 -0.94 5.38 12.06
CA VAL A 47 -2.23 5.48 12.77
C VAL A 47 -2.46 6.91 13.26
N LYS A 48 -1.44 7.53 13.85
CA LYS A 48 -1.51 8.93 14.33
C LYS A 48 -1.75 9.92 13.19
N VAL A 49 -1.08 9.72 12.04
CA VAL A 49 -1.29 10.56 10.86
C VAL A 49 -2.69 10.39 10.31
N ALA A 50 -3.18 9.15 10.20
CA ALA A 50 -4.54 8.88 9.73
C ALA A 50 -5.61 9.47 10.64
N GLU A 51 -5.42 9.39 11.95
CA GLU A 51 -6.31 10.03 12.93
C GLU A 51 -6.43 11.54 12.67
N HIS A 52 -5.29 12.19 12.45
CA HIS A 52 -5.26 13.63 12.17
C HIS A 52 -5.88 13.97 10.79
N GLU A 53 -5.52 13.24 9.75
CA GLU A 53 -5.92 13.57 8.37
C GLU A 53 -7.37 13.18 8.05
N LEU A 54 -7.84 12.04 8.59
CA LEU A 54 -9.16 11.52 8.29
C LEU A 54 -10.21 11.94 9.35
N SER A 55 -9.79 12.75 10.33
CA SER A 55 -10.65 13.23 11.43
C SER A 55 -11.41 12.09 12.14
N ARG A 56 -10.76 10.92 12.24
CA ARG A 56 -11.31 9.73 12.89
C ARG A 56 -10.54 9.44 14.18
N PRO A 57 -11.21 9.44 15.37
CA PRO A 57 -10.56 9.03 16.60
C PRO A 57 -10.06 7.59 16.49
N SER A 58 -8.76 7.36 16.64
CA SER A 58 -8.17 6.02 16.59
C SER A 58 -7.95 5.39 17.97
N GLY A 59 -8.19 6.14 19.04
CA GLY A 59 -7.88 5.74 20.41
C GLY A 59 -6.39 5.84 20.74
N ASP A 60 -6.04 5.61 22.00
CA ASP A 60 -4.66 5.78 22.50
C ASP A 60 -3.75 4.58 22.19
N ALA A 61 -4.31 3.44 21.83
CA ALA A 61 -3.56 2.21 21.56
C ALA A 61 -3.64 1.80 20.09
N VAL A 62 -2.51 1.41 19.51
CA VAL A 62 -2.45 0.82 18.17
C VAL A 62 -2.79 -0.67 18.29
N ASP A 63 -4.06 -0.98 18.38
CA ASP A 63 -4.59 -2.34 18.37
C ASP A 63 -5.34 -2.64 17.05
N GLY A 64 -5.89 -3.83 16.93
CA GLY A 64 -6.63 -4.24 15.74
C GLY A 64 -7.89 -3.38 15.50
N PHE A 65 -8.49 -2.83 16.55
CA PHE A 65 -9.66 -1.97 16.43
C PHE A 65 -9.26 -0.59 15.87
N SER A 66 -8.21 0.02 16.41
CA SER A 66 -7.70 1.32 15.95
C SER A 66 -7.28 1.29 14.48
N LEU A 67 -6.56 0.24 14.05
CA LEU A 67 -6.18 0.05 12.65
C LEU A 67 -7.40 -0.10 11.74
N ARG A 68 -8.40 -0.87 12.18
CA ARG A 68 -9.65 -1.05 11.42
C ARG A 68 -10.41 0.26 11.30
N GLN A 69 -10.54 1.01 12.39
CA GLN A 69 -11.23 2.28 12.40
C GLN A 69 -10.53 3.29 11.50
N ALA A 70 -9.19 3.33 11.52
CA ALA A 70 -8.41 4.26 10.73
C ALA A 70 -8.47 3.96 9.21
N PHE A 71 -8.41 2.68 8.80
CA PHE A 71 -8.20 2.33 7.39
C PHE A 71 -9.27 1.42 6.78
N ALA A 72 -10.15 0.83 7.59
CA ALA A 72 -11.18 -0.10 7.12
C ALA A 72 -12.54 0.11 7.83
N GLY A 73 -12.77 1.29 8.43
CA GLY A 73 -14.00 1.58 9.18
C GLY A 73 -15.25 1.49 8.33
N ASP A 74 -15.19 1.96 7.09
CA ASP A 74 -16.33 2.02 6.15
C ASP A 74 -16.47 0.76 5.29
N VAL A 75 -15.65 -0.27 5.54
CA VAL A 75 -15.75 -1.53 4.82
C VAL A 75 -17.04 -2.25 5.21
N LYS A 76 -17.86 -2.58 4.20
CA LYS A 76 -19.12 -3.28 4.38
C LYS A 76 -18.91 -4.61 5.13
N PRO A 77 -19.91 -5.05 5.94
CA PRO A 77 -19.80 -6.27 6.75
C PRO A 77 -19.38 -7.52 5.95
N GLU A 78 -19.87 -7.66 4.71
CA GLU A 78 -19.60 -8.79 3.82
C GLU A 78 -18.11 -8.93 3.42
N TYR A 79 -17.33 -7.84 3.49
CA TYR A 79 -15.89 -7.85 3.14
C TYR A 79 -14.97 -7.90 4.36
N ARG A 80 -15.52 -7.87 5.57
CA ARG A 80 -14.69 -7.81 6.80
C ARG A 80 -13.77 -9.00 6.96
N ASP A 81 -14.18 -10.18 6.51
CA ASP A 81 -13.39 -11.40 6.61
C ASP A 81 -12.25 -11.47 5.58
N ILE A 82 -12.30 -10.64 4.54
CA ILE A 82 -11.24 -10.53 3.54
C ILE A 82 -10.03 -9.79 4.14
N ILE A 83 -10.28 -8.79 5.01
CA ILE A 83 -9.25 -7.96 5.61
C ILE A 83 -8.71 -8.58 6.89
N ARG A 84 -7.38 -8.71 6.97
CA ARG A 84 -6.65 -9.14 8.16
C ARG A 84 -5.68 -8.04 8.57
N LEU A 85 -5.91 -7.49 9.74
CA LEU A 85 -5.02 -6.52 10.37
C LEU A 85 -3.91 -7.28 11.10
N LEU A 86 -2.66 -6.93 10.84
CA LEU A 86 -1.49 -7.52 11.46
C LEU A 86 -0.75 -6.46 12.26
N LYS A 87 -0.28 -6.82 13.44
CA LYS A 87 0.56 -5.94 14.25
C LYS A 87 1.94 -5.81 13.63
N ASN A 88 2.49 -4.60 13.62
CA ASN A 88 3.79 -4.34 13.00
C ASN A 88 5.00 -4.92 13.75
N ASP A 89 4.80 -5.35 15.00
CA ASP A 89 5.78 -6.05 15.84
C ASP A 89 5.67 -7.59 15.76
N ASP A 90 4.65 -8.14 15.09
CA ASP A 90 4.43 -9.59 14.98
C ASP A 90 5.23 -10.19 13.80
N LEU A 91 6.49 -10.53 14.05
CA LEU A 91 7.36 -11.22 13.07
C LEU A 91 6.99 -12.68 12.81
N PHE A 92 6.01 -13.24 13.50
CA PHE A 92 5.47 -14.58 13.24
C PHE A 92 4.23 -14.57 12.33
N ALA A 93 3.76 -13.40 11.92
CA ALA A 93 2.64 -13.26 11.01
C ALA A 93 2.93 -13.93 9.63
N PRO A 94 1.89 -14.43 8.93
CA PRO A 94 2.07 -15.15 7.66
C PRO A 94 2.90 -14.43 6.61
N VAL A 95 2.81 -13.09 6.54
CA VAL A 95 3.54 -12.28 5.55
C VAL A 95 5.04 -12.18 5.81
N ALA A 96 5.53 -12.62 6.97
CA ALA A 96 6.94 -12.64 7.33
C ALA A 96 7.73 -13.83 6.73
N SER A 97 7.03 -14.79 6.09
CA SER A 97 7.64 -16.01 5.54
C SER A 97 7.48 -16.09 4.02
N GLY A 98 8.53 -16.56 3.32
CA GLY A 98 8.51 -16.71 1.85
C GLY A 98 7.46 -17.68 1.32
N SER A 99 7.16 -18.76 2.08
CA SER A 99 6.17 -19.77 1.69
C SER A 99 4.73 -19.24 1.72
N SER A 100 4.46 -18.25 2.55
CA SER A 100 3.14 -17.62 2.72
C SER A 100 3.11 -16.15 2.31
N ALA A 101 4.18 -15.65 1.69
CA ALA A 101 4.30 -14.26 1.25
C ALA A 101 3.11 -13.81 0.37
N PRO A 102 2.68 -12.56 0.46
CA PRO A 102 1.66 -12.00 -0.44
C PRO A 102 2.16 -12.03 -1.89
N THR A 103 1.24 -12.10 -2.85
CA THR A 103 1.56 -12.01 -4.28
C THR A 103 1.93 -10.60 -4.69
N ASP A 104 1.29 -9.63 -4.05
CA ASP A 104 1.42 -8.21 -4.30
C ASP A 104 1.56 -7.46 -2.98
N MET A 105 2.47 -6.50 -2.91
CA MET A 105 2.61 -5.60 -1.76
C MET A 105 2.63 -4.15 -2.25
N VAL A 106 1.87 -3.31 -1.58
CA VAL A 106 1.86 -1.86 -1.80
C VAL A 106 2.17 -1.17 -0.49
N VAL A 107 3.16 -0.27 -0.49
CA VAL A 107 3.43 0.60 0.68
C VAL A 107 2.92 1.99 0.37
N VAL A 108 1.81 2.38 0.99
CA VAL A 108 1.07 3.61 0.69
C VAL A 108 0.41 4.23 1.93
N PRO A 109 0.67 5.50 2.24
CA PRO A 109 1.82 6.26 1.78
C PRO A 109 3.12 5.69 2.33
N CYS A 110 4.24 5.94 1.63
CA CYS A 110 5.55 5.53 2.09
C CYS A 110 6.38 6.71 2.55
N SER A 111 6.77 6.72 3.82
CA SER A 111 7.73 7.70 4.35
C SER A 111 9.14 7.42 3.87
N MET A 112 9.94 8.45 3.69
CA MET A 112 11.34 8.29 3.24
C MET A 112 12.20 7.51 4.23
N GLY A 113 11.87 7.55 5.52
CA GLY A 113 12.53 6.72 6.53
C GLY A 113 12.24 5.23 6.36
N SER A 114 10.99 4.84 6.11
CA SER A 114 10.63 3.45 5.83
C SER A 114 11.22 2.98 4.50
N LEU A 115 11.17 3.82 3.47
CA LEU A 115 11.78 3.54 2.17
C LEU A 115 13.30 3.30 2.32
N ALA A 116 13.99 4.13 3.08
CA ALA A 116 15.43 4.00 3.33
C ALA A 116 15.77 2.67 4.02
N ARG A 117 15.02 2.28 5.05
CA ARG A 117 15.24 1.01 5.76
C ARG A 117 15.01 -0.20 4.86
N ILE A 118 13.97 -0.19 4.05
CA ILE A 118 13.70 -1.25 3.06
C ILE A 118 14.82 -1.30 2.01
N ALA A 119 15.27 -0.16 1.50
CA ALA A 119 16.36 -0.08 0.53
C ALA A 119 17.69 -0.62 1.07
N GLN A 120 17.90 -0.58 2.39
CA GLN A 120 19.08 -1.12 3.06
C GLN A 120 18.88 -2.56 3.57
N GLY A 121 17.76 -3.22 3.22
CA GLY A 121 17.49 -4.61 3.64
C GLY A 121 17.20 -4.76 5.12
N GLN A 122 16.80 -3.70 5.83
CA GLN A 122 16.41 -3.80 7.23
C GLN A 122 15.08 -4.54 7.38
N SER A 123 14.94 -5.31 8.45
CA SER A 123 13.77 -6.14 8.75
C SER A 123 13.44 -6.06 10.25
N THR A 124 13.40 -4.86 10.81
CA THR A 124 13.22 -4.60 12.25
C THR A 124 11.77 -4.69 12.71
N ASN A 125 10.84 -4.65 11.77
CA ASN A 125 9.41 -4.78 12.01
C ASN A 125 8.75 -5.59 10.87
N LEU A 126 7.47 -5.92 11.03
CA LEU A 126 6.74 -6.76 10.08
C LEU A 126 6.65 -6.15 8.69
N LEU A 127 6.42 -4.83 8.58
CA LEU A 127 6.33 -4.14 7.29
C LEU A 127 7.63 -4.27 6.50
N GLU A 128 8.76 -3.97 7.14
CA GLU A 128 10.09 -4.09 6.53
C GLU A 128 10.43 -5.54 6.20
N ARG A 129 10.13 -6.47 7.13
CA ARG A 129 10.33 -7.91 6.90
C ARG A 129 9.51 -8.42 5.73
N ALA A 130 8.25 -8.02 5.61
CA ALA A 130 7.40 -8.43 4.50
C ALA A 130 7.91 -7.87 3.16
N ALA A 131 8.40 -6.65 3.12
CA ALA A 131 9.02 -6.07 1.93
C ALA A 131 10.28 -6.85 1.51
N ASP A 132 11.19 -7.18 2.45
CA ASP A 132 12.34 -8.04 2.19
C ASP A 132 11.91 -9.41 1.65
N VAL A 133 10.89 -10.02 2.23
CA VAL A 133 10.35 -11.31 1.77
C VAL A 133 9.78 -11.21 0.35
N VAL A 134 9.02 -10.16 0.03
CA VAL A 134 8.45 -9.92 -1.30
C VAL A 134 9.56 -9.76 -2.33
N LEU A 135 10.60 -8.96 -2.02
CA LEU A 135 11.74 -8.73 -2.89
C LEU A 135 12.53 -10.03 -3.17
N LYS A 136 12.92 -10.78 -2.15
CA LYS A 136 13.67 -12.03 -2.35
C LYS A 136 12.86 -13.11 -3.06
N GLN A 137 11.54 -13.09 -2.98
CA GLN A 137 10.63 -13.99 -3.70
C GLN A 137 10.33 -13.50 -5.12
N ARG A 138 10.92 -12.37 -5.55
CA ARG A 138 10.67 -11.71 -6.84
C ARG A 138 9.19 -11.48 -7.10
N ARG A 139 8.45 -11.12 -6.05
CA ARG A 139 7.04 -10.76 -6.12
C ARG A 139 6.91 -9.25 -6.29
N ARG A 140 5.72 -8.80 -6.62
CA ARG A 140 5.47 -7.39 -6.93
C ARG A 140 5.49 -6.55 -5.66
N LEU A 141 6.30 -5.50 -5.68
CA LEU A 141 6.34 -4.45 -4.67
C LEU A 141 6.13 -3.09 -5.35
N VAL A 142 5.13 -2.35 -4.86
CA VAL A 142 4.86 -0.97 -5.26
C VAL A 142 5.10 -0.08 -4.06
N MET A 143 5.92 0.95 -4.23
CA MET A 143 6.20 1.95 -3.21
C MET A 143 5.60 3.30 -3.63
N VAL A 144 4.83 3.92 -2.74
CA VAL A 144 4.16 5.20 -2.98
C VAL A 144 4.75 6.27 -2.06
N PRO A 145 5.98 6.77 -2.36
CA PRO A 145 6.62 7.78 -1.53
C PRO A 145 5.84 9.09 -1.59
N ARG A 146 5.72 9.77 -0.42
CA ARG A 146 5.18 11.11 -0.31
C ARG A 146 6.12 11.97 0.51
N GLU A 147 6.84 12.83 -0.20
CA GLU A 147 7.82 13.76 0.36
C GLU A 147 8.11 14.91 -0.60
N THR A 148 8.32 16.11 -0.06
CA THR A 148 8.79 17.27 -0.81
C THR A 148 9.46 18.27 0.13
N PRO A 149 10.66 18.86 -0.21
CA PRO A 149 11.52 18.47 -1.32
C PRO A 149 12.24 17.14 -1.08
N LEU A 150 12.72 16.51 -2.15
CA LEU A 150 13.58 15.34 -2.06
C LEU A 150 15.06 15.74 -1.95
N ASN A 151 15.82 15.02 -1.12
CA ASN A 151 17.27 15.15 -1.04
C ASN A 151 17.98 14.00 -1.78
N SER A 152 19.31 14.08 -1.91
CA SER A 152 20.11 13.08 -2.64
C SER A 152 20.07 11.69 -2.00
N ILE A 153 19.85 11.56 -0.69
CA ILE A 153 19.74 10.27 0.00
C ILE A 153 18.41 9.62 -0.40
N HIS A 154 17.31 10.39 -0.41
CA HIS A 154 16.00 9.92 -0.86
C HIS A 154 16.07 9.37 -2.28
N LEU A 155 16.65 10.13 -3.20
CA LEU A 155 16.77 9.75 -4.61
C LEU A 155 17.63 8.48 -4.79
N ARG A 156 18.74 8.33 -4.07
CA ARG A 156 19.58 7.12 -4.12
C ARG A 156 18.84 5.89 -3.62
N ASN A 157 18.11 6.00 -2.51
CA ASN A 157 17.32 4.88 -1.98
C ASN A 157 16.18 4.49 -2.93
N MET A 158 15.51 5.46 -3.55
CA MET A 158 14.51 5.20 -4.58
C MET A 158 15.11 4.49 -5.79
N LEU A 159 16.29 4.94 -6.26
CA LEU A 159 17.03 4.30 -7.36
C LEU A 159 17.39 2.86 -7.01
N THR A 160 17.95 2.61 -5.82
CA THR A 160 18.31 1.27 -5.36
C THR A 160 17.12 0.30 -5.43
N LEU A 161 15.95 0.72 -4.96
CA LEU A 161 14.75 -0.11 -5.02
C LEU A 161 14.22 -0.28 -6.45
N SER A 162 14.30 0.77 -7.26
CA SER A 162 13.91 0.71 -8.68
C SER A 162 14.78 -0.28 -9.46
N ASP A 163 16.09 -0.31 -9.23
CA ASP A 163 17.02 -1.27 -9.83
C ASP A 163 16.70 -2.73 -9.42
N MET A 164 16.07 -2.92 -8.27
CA MET A 164 15.58 -4.22 -7.82
C MET A 164 14.21 -4.60 -8.41
N GLY A 165 13.64 -3.75 -9.28
CA GLY A 165 12.35 -3.97 -9.93
C GLY A 165 11.14 -3.50 -9.14
N VAL A 166 11.34 -2.69 -8.09
CA VAL A 166 10.24 -2.07 -7.34
C VAL A 166 9.63 -0.94 -8.15
N ALA A 167 8.30 -0.94 -8.28
CA ALA A 167 7.61 0.16 -8.92
C ALA A 167 7.54 1.37 -7.98
N MET A 168 8.16 2.49 -8.38
CA MET A 168 8.11 3.76 -7.66
C MET A 168 6.96 4.62 -8.20
N VAL A 169 5.96 4.86 -7.37
CA VAL A 169 4.77 5.67 -7.69
C VAL A 169 4.68 6.82 -6.69
N PRO A 170 5.48 7.88 -6.83
CA PRO A 170 5.31 9.03 -5.97
C PRO A 170 3.87 9.53 -6.01
N ALA A 171 3.33 9.98 -4.86
CA ALA A 171 1.96 10.48 -4.75
C ALA A 171 1.85 11.85 -5.46
N MET A 172 1.96 11.83 -6.79
CA MET A 172 1.94 12.98 -7.69
C MET A 172 0.77 12.88 -8.66
N PRO A 173 -0.37 13.55 -8.38
CA PRO A 173 -1.50 13.56 -9.29
C PRO A 173 -1.19 14.32 -10.59
N ALA A 174 -1.85 13.92 -11.68
CA ALA A 174 -1.73 14.60 -12.98
C ALA A 174 -2.93 15.50 -13.27
N PHE A 175 -2.68 16.61 -13.97
CA PHE A 175 -3.73 17.60 -14.28
C PHE A 175 -4.34 17.46 -15.67
N TYR A 176 -3.79 16.64 -16.55
CA TYR A 176 -4.31 16.42 -17.90
C TYR A 176 -5.68 15.73 -17.93
N GLN A 177 -6.11 15.17 -16.80
CA GLN A 177 -7.46 14.62 -16.61
C GLN A 177 -8.49 15.69 -16.26
N TYR A 178 -8.07 16.96 -16.12
CA TYR A 178 -8.93 18.08 -15.69
C TYR A 178 -9.67 17.78 -14.38
N PRO A 179 -8.96 17.46 -13.28
CA PRO A 179 -9.57 17.13 -12.00
C PRO A 179 -10.44 18.29 -11.52
N LYS A 180 -11.63 17.98 -11.01
CA LYS A 180 -12.61 18.94 -10.49
C LYS A 180 -12.67 18.92 -8.97
N SER A 181 -12.12 17.89 -8.36
CA SER A 181 -12.13 17.66 -6.92
C SER A 181 -10.77 17.11 -6.44
N VAL A 182 -10.57 17.10 -5.13
CA VAL A 182 -9.43 16.42 -4.52
C VAL A 182 -9.54 14.91 -4.73
N ASP A 183 -10.76 14.38 -4.74
CA ASP A 183 -11.01 12.95 -4.97
C ASP A 183 -10.53 12.50 -6.36
N ASP A 184 -10.71 13.33 -7.39
CA ASP A 184 -10.17 13.02 -8.73
C ASP A 184 -8.64 12.91 -8.74
N MET A 185 -7.95 13.72 -7.91
CA MET A 185 -6.49 13.67 -7.76
C MET A 185 -6.05 12.40 -7.01
N ILE A 186 -6.80 12.01 -5.99
CA ILE A 186 -6.58 10.77 -5.24
C ILE A 186 -6.80 9.58 -6.15
N ASP A 187 -7.90 9.56 -6.88
CA ASP A 187 -8.28 8.50 -7.81
C ASP A 187 -7.25 8.31 -8.93
N PHE A 188 -6.63 9.37 -9.41
CA PHE A 188 -5.53 9.24 -10.37
C PHE A 188 -4.35 8.44 -9.80
N VAL A 189 -3.88 8.78 -8.61
CA VAL A 189 -2.74 8.08 -7.98
C VAL A 189 -3.11 6.63 -7.66
N VAL A 190 -4.29 6.40 -7.10
CA VAL A 190 -4.77 5.06 -6.76
C VAL A 190 -4.95 4.20 -8.01
N GLY A 191 -5.49 4.75 -9.09
CA GLY A 191 -5.62 4.04 -10.37
C GLY A 191 -4.26 3.61 -10.93
N ARG A 192 -3.22 4.49 -10.84
CA ARG A 192 -1.85 4.10 -11.24
C ARG A 192 -1.30 2.94 -10.39
N ILE A 193 -1.64 2.86 -9.11
CA ILE A 193 -1.27 1.73 -8.25
C ILE A 193 -2.03 0.47 -8.69
N LEU A 194 -3.33 0.57 -8.94
CA LEU A 194 -4.18 -0.55 -9.35
C LEU A 194 -3.71 -1.18 -10.66
N GLU A 195 -3.35 -0.38 -11.66
CA GLU A 195 -2.77 -0.85 -12.92
C GLU A 195 -1.50 -1.68 -12.69
N LEU A 196 -0.62 -1.24 -11.78
CA LEU A 196 0.62 -1.94 -11.46
C LEU A 196 0.42 -3.27 -10.72
N ILE A 197 -0.72 -3.45 -10.07
CA ILE A 197 -1.09 -4.71 -9.40
C ILE A 197 -2.18 -5.48 -10.17
N ASP A 198 -2.36 -5.23 -11.47
CA ASP A 198 -3.31 -5.88 -12.37
C ASP A 198 -4.74 -5.94 -11.79
N VAL A 199 -5.25 -4.79 -11.35
CA VAL A 199 -6.62 -4.59 -10.91
C VAL A 199 -7.31 -3.61 -11.85
N ASP A 200 -8.35 -4.08 -12.54
CA ASP A 200 -9.17 -3.22 -13.39
C ASP A 200 -9.90 -2.16 -12.58
N HIS A 201 -9.96 -0.95 -13.11
CA HIS A 201 -10.62 0.17 -12.45
C HIS A 201 -11.22 1.17 -13.46
N GLU A 202 -12.13 2.01 -12.97
CA GLU A 202 -12.76 3.10 -13.73
C GLU A 202 -12.50 4.49 -13.08
N LEU A 203 -11.42 4.61 -12.27
CA LEU A 203 -11.13 5.83 -11.49
C LEU A 203 -10.76 7.02 -12.38
N TYR A 204 -10.18 6.75 -13.55
CA TYR A 204 -9.89 7.79 -14.54
C TYR A 204 -9.86 7.19 -15.96
N ARG A 205 -9.92 8.06 -16.98
CA ARG A 205 -9.85 7.63 -18.38
C ARG A 205 -8.40 7.55 -18.87
N PRO A 206 -7.99 6.50 -19.61
CA PRO A 206 -6.69 6.45 -20.27
C PRO A 206 -6.48 7.66 -21.18
N TRP A 207 -5.22 8.10 -21.35
CA TRP A 207 -4.87 9.26 -22.15
C TRP A 207 -5.47 9.26 -23.57
N ASN A 208 -5.53 8.09 -24.22
CA ASN A 208 -5.99 7.95 -25.60
C ASN A 208 -7.51 7.69 -25.74
N ALA A 209 -8.30 7.75 -24.68
CA ALA A 209 -9.74 7.51 -24.73
C ALA A 209 -10.53 8.55 -25.56
N ARG A 210 -9.89 9.67 -25.96
CA ARG A 210 -10.48 10.69 -26.84
C ARG A 210 -10.34 10.44 -28.33
N LEU A 211 -9.56 9.43 -28.73
CA LEU A 211 -9.31 9.11 -30.14
C LEU A 211 -10.24 8.01 -30.69
N ARG A 212 -11.32 7.69 -29.94
CA ARG A 212 -12.36 6.76 -30.40
C ARG A 212 -13.70 7.44 -30.51
#